data_3328fa2127b5ad21c53a8b54c104c0bb
#
_entry.id   3328fa2127b5ad21c53a8b54c104c0bb
#
_cell.length_a   1.000
_cell.length_b   1.000
_cell.length_c   1.000
_cell.angle_alpha   90.00
_cell.angle_beta   90.00
_cell.angle_gamma   90.00
#
_symmetry.space_group_name_H-M   'P 1'
#
loop_
_entity.id
_entity.type
_entity.pdbx_description
1 polymer ?
#
loop_
_entity_poly.entity_id
_entity_poly.type
_entity_poly.pdbx_seq_one_letter_code
_entity_poly.pdbx_strand_id
1 'polypeptide(L)'
;TVRHPLCAKYPPSTKYRRSFLTELIKKHEATAAEPLDELYDALADILNEEESTRSYKSYLLPSGEPVTLSESVAIVSGGTTGLITWDAALQLAQWAIENNSAFRDRTVLELGSGIGFTGIAICKTCHPKAYVFSDCHPAVLQQLAENIRLNGFVLEPGKTRHIQTEPQGQEEEATNYQNPKLNPRLIVAELDWGSVTEKQLLDLQPDVVIAADVVYDPEIILALIGMLQKLAACRVARKAPEVYIAVTVRNPDTYHLFQAELDKVGIGWRIIPAHSKSIFLYDVQPNVTILQLFI
;
A
#
# COMPACT_ATOMS: atom_id res chain seq x y z
N THR A 1 15.53 18.44 -8.05
CA THR A 1 14.46 17.71 -7.35
C THR A 1 13.09 18.26 -7.74
N VAL A 2 12.82 19.56 -7.55
CA VAL A 2 11.51 20.18 -7.83
C VAL A 2 11.15 20.13 -9.32
N ARG A 3 12.13 20.27 -10.21
CA ARG A 3 11.98 20.17 -11.68
C ARG A 3 12.20 18.75 -12.22
N HIS A 4 12.29 17.75 -11.37
CA HIS A 4 12.38 16.37 -11.85
C HIS A 4 11.10 15.99 -12.60
N PRO A 5 11.16 15.35 -13.80
CA PRO A 5 10.00 15.05 -14.62
C PRO A 5 8.87 14.30 -13.87
N LEU A 6 9.25 13.39 -12.98
CA LEU A 6 8.28 12.67 -12.14
C LEU A 6 7.52 13.62 -11.20
N CYS A 7 8.23 14.57 -10.54
CA CYS A 7 7.60 15.54 -9.64
C CYS A 7 6.79 16.60 -10.39
N ALA A 8 7.17 16.92 -11.63
CA ALA A 8 6.41 17.82 -12.49
C ALA A 8 5.09 17.17 -12.96
N LYS A 9 5.13 15.88 -13.30
CA LYS A 9 3.95 15.11 -13.74
C LYS A 9 3.04 14.73 -12.56
N TYR A 10 3.63 14.39 -11.42
CA TYR A 10 2.95 13.92 -10.22
C TYR A 10 3.43 14.73 -8.99
N PRO A 11 2.94 15.96 -8.84
CA PRO A 11 3.47 16.86 -7.83
C PRO A 11 3.09 16.40 -6.41
N PRO A 12 4.05 16.43 -5.47
CA PRO A 12 3.76 16.35 -4.05
C PRO A 12 2.87 17.51 -3.59
N SER A 13 2.32 17.44 -2.37
CA SER A 13 1.47 18.49 -1.85
C SER A 13 2.16 19.86 -1.87
N THR A 14 1.39 20.91 -2.13
CA THR A 14 1.86 22.31 -2.15
C THR A 14 2.56 22.65 -0.84
N LYS A 15 2.00 22.23 0.31
CA LYS A 15 2.59 22.40 1.64
C LYS A 15 3.99 21.76 1.74
N TYR A 16 4.13 20.52 1.27
CA TYR A 16 5.43 19.81 1.29
C TYR A 16 6.45 20.52 0.39
N ARG A 17 6.08 20.85 -0.85
CA ARG A 17 6.97 21.52 -1.81
C ARG A 17 7.45 22.88 -1.29
N ARG A 18 6.54 23.65 -0.69
CA ARG A 18 6.84 24.95 -0.04
C ARG A 18 7.85 24.76 1.09
N SER A 19 7.57 23.84 2.03
CA SER A 19 8.46 23.56 3.15
C SER A 19 9.85 23.11 2.69
N PHE A 20 9.90 22.18 1.73
CA PHE A 20 11.15 21.67 1.18
C PHE A 20 12.00 22.77 0.52
N LEU A 21 11.40 23.63 -0.33
CA LEU A 21 12.13 24.70 -0.97
C LEU A 21 12.59 25.76 0.03
N THR A 22 11.75 26.12 1.00
CA THR A 22 12.13 27.06 2.05
C THR A 22 13.37 26.58 2.81
N GLU A 23 13.38 25.30 3.22
CA GLU A 23 14.53 24.74 3.94
C GLU A 23 15.77 24.57 3.03
N LEU A 24 15.57 24.25 1.74
CA LEU A 24 16.66 24.16 0.78
C LEU A 24 17.31 25.53 0.54
N ILE A 25 16.51 26.59 0.38
CA ILE A 25 16.99 27.96 0.23
C ILE A 25 17.79 28.38 1.48
N LYS A 26 17.23 28.19 2.67
CA LYS A 26 17.96 28.49 3.94
C LYS A 26 19.31 27.80 4.03
N LYS A 27 19.36 26.49 3.68
CA LYS A 27 20.60 25.73 3.69
C LYS A 27 21.59 26.23 2.63
N HIS A 28 21.11 26.63 1.46
CA HIS A 28 21.94 27.19 0.41
C HIS A 28 22.54 28.54 0.83
N GLU A 29 21.73 29.45 1.36
CA GLU A 29 22.18 30.74 1.87
C GLU A 29 23.23 30.62 2.99
N ALA A 30 23.07 29.60 3.87
CA ALA A 30 24.04 29.34 4.94
C ALA A 30 25.44 28.94 4.43
N THR A 31 25.59 28.56 3.17
CA THR A 31 26.90 28.23 2.56
C THR A 31 27.63 29.46 2.02
N ALA A 32 27.10 30.67 2.17
CA ALA A 32 27.60 31.89 1.57
C ALA A 32 27.81 31.84 0.02
N ALA A 33 27.09 30.93 -0.64
CA ALA A 33 27.05 30.83 -2.09
C ALA A 33 26.14 31.92 -2.68
N GLU A 34 26.37 32.27 -3.96
CA GLU A 34 25.48 33.18 -4.66
C GLU A 34 24.05 32.63 -4.71
N PRO A 35 23.02 33.48 -4.54
CA PRO A 35 21.63 33.07 -4.67
C PRO A 35 21.34 32.37 -5.99
N LEU A 36 20.55 31.28 -5.94
CA LEU A 36 20.09 30.56 -7.12
C LEU A 36 18.66 30.99 -7.45
N ASP A 37 18.51 31.87 -8.45
CA ASP A 37 17.22 32.44 -8.87
C ASP A 37 16.19 31.34 -9.13
N GLU A 38 16.59 30.19 -9.68
CA GLU A 38 15.70 29.07 -9.95
C GLU A 38 15.03 28.48 -8.70
N LEU A 39 15.64 28.62 -7.51
CA LEU A 39 15.00 28.16 -6.26
C LEU A 39 13.92 29.13 -5.81
N TYR A 40 14.17 30.43 -5.96
CA TYR A 40 13.20 31.48 -5.60
C TYR A 40 12.03 31.50 -6.57
N ASP A 41 12.30 31.38 -7.88
CA ASP A 41 11.26 31.26 -8.90
C ASP A 41 10.36 30.05 -8.63
N ALA A 42 10.96 28.89 -8.35
CA ALA A 42 10.21 27.66 -8.02
C ALA A 42 9.38 27.84 -6.74
N LEU A 43 9.86 28.58 -5.75
CA LEU A 43 9.08 28.88 -4.54
C LEU A 43 7.94 29.86 -4.84
N ALA A 44 8.20 30.90 -5.64
CA ALA A 44 7.18 31.85 -6.05
C ALA A 44 6.04 31.21 -6.83
N ASP A 45 6.36 30.28 -7.75
CA ASP A 45 5.35 29.51 -8.48
C ASP A 45 4.42 28.74 -7.52
N ILE A 46 4.98 28.07 -6.51
CA ILE A 46 4.21 27.29 -5.54
C ILE A 46 3.36 28.18 -4.61
N LEU A 47 3.82 29.39 -4.29
CA LEU A 47 3.06 30.32 -3.44
C LEU A 47 1.75 30.79 -4.10
N ASN A 48 1.68 30.74 -5.41
CA ASN A 48 0.51 31.10 -6.20
C ASN A 48 -0.43 29.92 -6.51
N GLU A 49 -0.04 28.69 -6.14
CA GLU A 49 -0.88 27.51 -6.37
C GLU A 49 -1.95 27.36 -5.28
N GLU A 50 -3.15 26.96 -5.68
CA GLU A 50 -4.21 26.57 -4.75
C GLU A 50 -3.86 25.28 -4.03
N GLU A 51 -4.27 25.16 -2.75
CA GLU A 51 -4.09 23.94 -1.98
C GLU A 51 -5.05 22.85 -2.48
N SER A 52 -4.49 21.72 -2.89
CA SER A 52 -5.26 20.53 -3.27
C SER A 52 -5.51 19.65 -2.06
N THR A 53 -6.65 18.98 -2.02
CA THR A 53 -6.99 17.95 -1.03
C THR A 53 -6.28 16.63 -1.30
N ARG A 54 -5.71 16.45 -2.49
CA ARG A 54 -4.94 15.29 -2.93
C ARG A 54 -3.56 15.70 -3.42
N SER A 55 -2.61 14.81 -3.25
CA SER A 55 -1.23 14.98 -3.71
C SER A 55 -0.66 13.65 -4.16
N TYR A 56 0.47 13.71 -4.87
CA TYR A 56 1.15 12.48 -5.27
C TYR A 56 2.37 12.22 -4.40
N LYS A 57 2.60 10.92 -4.11
CA LYS A 57 3.86 10.43 -3.56
C LYS A 57 4.43 9.38 -4.51
N SER A 58 5.72 9.50 -4.80
CA SER A 58 6.44 8.56 -5.65
C SER A 58 7.59 7.93 -4.88
N TYR A 59 7.64 6.61 -4.90
CA TYR A 59 8.67 5.80 -4.25
C TYR A 59 9.47 5.08 -5.32
N LEU A 60 10.80 5.18 -5.27
CA LEU A 60 11.65 4.49 -6.23
C LEU A 60 11.96 3.07 -5.76
N LEU A 61 11.68 2.10 -6.61
CA LEU A 61 12.06 0.72 -6.41
C LEU A 61 13.56 0.51 -6.70
N PRO A 62 14.18 -0.59 -6.25
CA PRO A 62 15.58 -0.90 -6.55
C PRO A 62 15.89 -0.95 -8.05
N SER A 63 14.91 -1.24 -8.88
CA SER A 63 15.03 -1.15 -10.35
C SER A 63 15.13 0.26 -10.91
N GLY A 64 14.88 1.29 -10.10
CA GLY A 64 14.70 2.68 -10.53
C GLY A 64 13.28 3.01 -11.02
N GLU A 65 12.40 2.01 -11.13
CA GLU A 65 11.00 2.22 -11.52
C GLU A 65 10.21 2.85 -10.37
N PRO A 66 9.35 3.85 -10.62
CA PRO A 66 8.55 4.46 -9.56
C PRO A 66 7.27 3.66 -9.26
N VAL A 67 6.87 3.69 -8.00
CA VAL A 67 5.49 3.49 -7.56
C VAL A 67 4.93 4.87 -7.21
N THR A 68 3.95 5.33 -7.96
CA THR A 68 3.32 6.65 -7.76
C THR A 68 1.90 6.45 -7.28
N LEU A 69 1.53 7.15 -6.21
CA LEU A 69 0.21 7.06 -5.60
C LEU A 69 -0.39 8.46 -5.48
N SER A 70 -1.67 8.57 -5.78
CA SER A 70 -2.50 9.70 -5.38
C SER A 70 -3.01 9.45 -3.96
N GLU A 71 -2.71 10.34 -3.04
CA GLU A 71 -3.03 10.25 -1.61
C GLU A 71 -3.83 11.44 -1.12
N SER A 72 -4.60 11.26 -0.06
CA SER A 72 -5.18 12.38 0.70
C SER A 72 -4.08 13.18 1.41
N VAL A 73 -4.24 14.48 1.48
CA VAL A 73 -3.37 15.34 2.29
C VAL A 73 -3.72 15.25 3.78
N ALA A 74 -4.98 14.93 4.10
CA ALA A 74 -5.45 14.73 5.47
C ALA A 74 -5.30 13.27 5.90
N ILE A 75 -4.88 13.04 7.16
CA ILE A 75 -4.74 11.69 7.75
C ILE A 75 -6.08 10.96 7.77
N VAL A 76 -7.15 11.66 8.17
CA VAL A 76 -8.53 11.16 8.12
C VAL A 76 -9.27 11.92 7.05
N SER A 77 -9.81 11.22 6.08
CA SER A 77 -10.58 11.80 4.98
C SER A 77 -11.75 10.87 4.63
N GLY A 78 -12.95 11.44 4.49
CA GLY A 78 -14.15 10.65 4.18
C GLY A 78 -14.50 9.57 5.19
N GLY A 79 -14.12 9.72 6.47
CA GLY A 79 -14.37 8.75 7.53
C GLY A 79 -13.41 7.56 7.59
N THR A 80 -12.32 7.58 6.81
CA THR A 80 -11.31 6.52 6.79
C THR A 80 -9.88 7.06 6.89
N THR A 81 -8.97 6.24 7.37
CA THR A 81 -7.51 6.46 7.36
C THR A 81 -6.82 5.74 6.20
N GLY A 82 -7.56 4.98 5.38
CA GLY A 82 -7.03 4.16 4.29
C GLY A 82 -6.61 4.93 3.03
N LEU A 83 -6.75 6.29 3.01
CA LEU A 83 -6.42 7.13 1.86
C LEU A 83 -4.98 7.69 1.87
N ILE A 84 -4.12 7.15 2.74
CA ILE A 84 -2.68 7.47 2.81
C ILE A 84 -1.86 6.18 2.95
N THR A 85 -0.56 6.26 2.60
CA THR A 85 0.39 5.16 2.84
C THR A 85 0.94 5.23 4.25
N TRP A 86 0.89 4.12 4.98
CA TRP A 86 1.43 3.97 6.33
C TRP A 86 2.80 3.29 6.31
N ASP A 87 3.61 3.52 7.35
CA ASP A 87 4.98 3.04 7.43
C ASP A 87 5.09 1.51 7.38
N ALA A 88 4.13 0.79 7.99
CA ALA A 88 4.11 -0.67 7.91
C ALA A 88 3.95 -1.19 6.47
N ALA A 89 3.28 -0.45 5.58
CA ALA A 89 3.17 -0.80 4.17
C ALA A 89 4.54 -0.71 3.46
N LEU A 90 5.34 0.31 3.79
CA LEU A 90 6.71 0.46 3.27
C LEU A 90 7.61 -0.69 3.75
N GLN A 91 7.55 -1.03 5.03
CA GLN A 91 8.33 -2.12 5.63
C GLN A 91 7.94 -3.49 5.06
N LEU A 92 6.63 -3.74 4.91
CA LEU A 92 6.15 -5.01 4.33
C LEU A 92 6.53 -5.15 2.86
N ALA A 93 6.44 -4.07 2.08
CA ALA A 93 6.88 -4.06 0.69
C ALA A 93 8.39 -4.30 0.58
N GLN A 94 9.19 -3.68 1.43
CA GLN A 94 10.63 -3.90 1.48
C GLN A 94 10.95 -5.36 1.80
N TRP A 95 10.32 -5.93 2.83
CA TRP A 95 10.49 -7.33 3.18
C TRP A 95 10.12 -8.26 2.01
N ALA A 96 9.02 -7.96 1.32
CA ALA A 96 8.57 -8.74 0.17
C ALA A 96 9.57 -8.71 -0.99
N ILE A 97 10.18 -7.56 -1.26
CA ILE A 97 11.21 -7.39 -2.29
C ILE A 97 12.44 -8.25 -1.97
N GLU A 98 12.87 -8.28 -0.70
CA GLU A 98 14.00 -9.09 -0.24
C GLU A 98 13.66 -10.59 -0.22
N ASN A 99 12.38 -10.95 -0.04
CA ASN A 99 11.87 -12.31 0.02
C ASN A 99 10.99 -12.67 -1.19
N ASN A 100 11.38 -12.23 -2.36
CA ASN A 100 10.65 -12.35 -3.62
C ASN A 100 10.11 -13.77 -3.89
N SER A 101 10.86 -14.82 -3.53
CA SER A 101 10.44 -16.22 -3.70
C SER A 101 9.16 -16.59 -2.94
N ALA A 102 8.83 -15.85 -1.87
CA ALA A 102 7.58 -16.05 -1.14
C ALA A 102 6.34 -15.63 -1.92
N PHE A 103 6.50 -14.81 -2.96
CA PHE A 103 5.40 -14.21 -3.73
C PHE A 103 5.35 -14.66 -5.19
N ARG A 104 6.49 -15.04 -5.76
CA ARG A 104 6.61 -15.40 -7.18
C ARG A 104 5.69 -16.57 -7.55
N ASP A 105 4.94 -16.39 -8.64
CA ASP A 105 4.00 -17.37 -9.21
C ASP A 105 2.89 -17.82 -8.24
N ARG A 106 2.66 -17.08 -7.14
CA ARG A 106 1.66 -17.37 -6.11
C ARG A 106 0.47 -16.41 -6.18
N THR A 107 -0.67 -16.85 -5.66
CA THR A 107 -1.86 -16.01 -5.44
C THR A 107 -1.73 -15.31 -4.11
N VAL A 108 -1.70 -13.98 -4.11
CA VAL A 108 -1.56 -13.13 -2.92
C VAL A 108 -2.89 -12.46 -2.62
N LEU A 109 -3.32 -12.49 -1.36
CA LEU A 109 -4.43 -11.69 -0.82
C LEU A 109 -3.87 -10.66 0.15
N GLU A 110 -4.10 -9.38 -0.12
CA GLU A 110 -3.78 -8.29 0.79
C GLU A 110 -5.04 -7.82 1.52
N LEU A 111 -5.00 -7.81 2.84
CA LEU A 111 -6.08 -7.39 3.72
C LEU A 111 -5.87 -5.93 4.12
N GLY A 112 -6.88 -5.07 3.92
CA GLY A 112 -6.76 -3.64 4.20
C GLY A 112 -5.71 -2.98 3.32
N SER A 113 -5.80 -3.15 2.00
CA SER A 113 -4.79 -2.67 1.03
C SER A 113 -4.65 -1.13 1.01
N GLY A 114 -5.61 -0.40 1.60
CA GLY A 114 -5.61 1.06 1.54
C GLY A 114 -5.50 1.53 0.08
N ILE A 115 -4.61 2.46 -0.17
CA ILE A 115 -4.37 2.99 -1.53
C ILE A 115 -3.41 2.17 -2.39
N GLY A 116 -2.93 1.00 -1.90
CA GLY A 116 -2.31 -0.04 -2.71
C GLY A 116 -0.79 -0.03 -2.81
N PHE A 117 -0.06 0.70 -1.97
CA PHE A 117 1.40 0.80 -2.07
C PHE A 117 2.08 -0.59 -2.06
N THR A 118 1.80 -1.41 -1.03
CA THR A 118 2.45 -2.72 -0.84
C THR A 118 2.23 -3.62 -2.05
N GLY A 119 0.97 -3.76 -2.47
CA GLY A 119 0.62 -4.65 -3.57
C GLY A 119 1.17 -4.20 -4.92
N ILE A 120 1.16 -2.90 -5.21
CA ILE A 120 1.74 -2.35 -6.44
C ILE A 120 3.26 -2.61 -6.47
N ALA A 121 3.96 -2.40 -5.34
CA ALA A 121 5.39 -2.68 -5.23
C ALA A 121 5.70 -4.18 -5.43
N ILE A 122 4.92 -5.07 -4.80
CA ILE A 122 5.06 -6.54 -4.97
C ILE A 122 4.78 -6.96 -6.41
N CYS A 123 3.74 -6.42 -7.04
CA CYS A 123 3.41 -6.75 -8.44
C CYS A 123 4.51 -6.35 -9.41
N LYS A 124 5.16 -5.18 -9.18
CA LYS A 124 6.29 -4.71 -10.00
C LYS A 124 7.58 -5.50 -9.80
N THR A 125 7.80 -6.08 -8.62
CA THR A 125 9.10 -6.67 -8.24
C THR A 125 9.09 -8.17 -8.08
N CYS A 126 8.00 -8.74 -7.57
CA CYS A 126 7.95 -10.15 -7.16
C CYS A 126 7.21 -11.06 -8.16
N HIS A 127 6.49 -10.49 -9.13
CA HIS A 127 5.78 -11.20 -10.19
C HIS A 127 4.84 -12.32 -9.66
N PRO A 128 3.85 -12.00 -8.79
CA PRO A 128 2.87 -12.99 -8.35
C PRO A 128 2.02 -13.47 -9.53
N LYS A 129 1.45 -14.67 -9.44
CA LYS A 129 0.49 -15.19 -10.43
C LYS A 129 -0.79 -14.36 -10.44
N ALA A 130 -1.30 -14.06 -9.26
CA ALA A 130 -2.48 -13.22 -9.06
C ALA A 130 -2.31 -12.41 -7.78
N TYR A 131 -2.89 -11.21 -7.76
CA TYR A 131 -2.90 -10.35 -6.59
C TYR A 131 -4.31 -9.79 -6.35
N VAL A 132 -4.84 -10.06 -5.15
CA VAL A 132 -6.13 -9.58 -4.71
C VAL A 132 -5.89 -8.48 -3.69
N PHE A 133 -6.14 -7.26 -4.09
CA PHE A 133 -6.22 -6.12 -3.19
C PHE A 133 -7.59 -6.12 -2.52
N SER A 134 -7.67 -5.96 -1.20
CA SER A 134 -8.95 -5.89 -0.53
C SER A 134 -9.03 -4.78 0.52
N ASP A 135 -10.19 -4.15 0.60
CA ASP A 135 -10.55 -3.16 1.61
C ASP A 135 -12.07 -3.19 1.79
N CYS A 136 -12.61 -2.59 2.86
CA CYS A 136 -14.06 -2.52 3.07
C CYS A 136 -14.64 -1.14 2.69
N HIS A 137 -13.82 -0.09 2.59
CA HIS A 137 -14.32 1.27 2.41
C HIS A 137 -14.42 1.65 0.92
N PRO A 138 -15.60 2.05 0.40
CA PRO A 138 -15.81 2.31 -1.03
C PRO A 138 -14.87 3.38 -1.62
N ALA A 139 -14.63 4.48 -0.91
CA ALA A 139 -13.73 5.54 -1.38
C ALA A 139 -12.26 5.07 -1.44
N VAL A 140 -11.85 4.16 -0.53
CA VAL A 140 -10.52 3.54 -0.56
C VAL A 140 -10.39 2.63 -1.77
N LEU A 141 -11.38 1.75 -2.02
CA LEU A 141 -11.40 0.85 -3.17
C LEU A 141 -11.37 1.61 -4.51
N GLN A 142 -12.09 2.75 -4.60
CA GLN A 142 -12.04 3.61 -5.78
C GLN A 142 -10.63 4.18 -5.99
N GLN A 143 -10.04 4.79 -4.96
CA GLN A 143 -8.69 5.37 -5.05
C GLN A 143 -7.62 4.30 -5.32
N LEU A 144 -7.77 3.13 -4.72
CA LEU A 144 -6.92 1.96 -4.98
C LEU A 144 -6.93 1.57 -6.47
N ALA A 145 -8.12 1.45 -7.06
CA ALA A 145 -8.27 1.12 -8.48
C ALA A 145 -7.63 2.19 -9.39
N GLU A 146 -7.76 3.47 -9.04
CA GLU A 146 -7.11 4.58 -9.74
C GLU A 146 -5.58 4.47 -9.65
N ASN A 147 -5.03 4.19 -8.45
CA ASN A 147 -3.60 4.04 -8.24
C ASN A 147 -3.01 2.82 -8.96
N ILE A 148 -3.73 1.71 -9.03
CA ILE A 148 -3.31 0.52 -9.79
C ILE A 148 -3.16 0.88 -11.28
N ARG A 149 -4.15 1.59 -11.86
CA ARG A 149 -4.09 2.05 -13.25
C ARG A 149 -2.99 3.09 -13.47
N LEU A 150 -2.81 4.02 -12.52
CA LEU A 150 -1.75 5.04 -12.55
C LEU A 150 -0.35 4.41 -12.67
N ASN A 151 -0.16 3.22 -12.10
CA ASN A 151 1.09 2.46 -12.17
C ASN A 151 1.18 1.51 -13.38
N GLY A 152 0.29 1.64 -14.37
CA GLY A 152 0.34 0.91 -15.63
C GLY A 152 -0.27 -0.49 -15.58
N PHE A 153 -0.98 -0.84 -14.53
CA PHE A 153 -1.65 -2.13 -14.43
C PHE A 153 -3.10 -2.09 -14.92
N VAL A 154 -3.56 -3.22 -15.42
CA VAL A 154 -4.95 -3.43 -15.87
C VAL A 154 -5.67 -4.31 -14.84
N LEU A 155 -6.84 -3.88 -14.39
CA LEU A 155 -7.70 -4.66 -13.51
C LEU A 155 -8.59 -5.60 -14.34
N GLU A 156 -8.84 -6.82 -13.83
CA GLU A 156 -9.79 -7.73 -14.46
C GLU A 156 -11.21 -7.15 -14.45
N PRO A 157 -11.89 -7.08 -15.61
CA PRO A 157 -13.27 -6.65 -15.68
C PRO A 157 -14.20 -7.67 -15.01
N GLY A 158 -15.15 -7.21 -14.21
CA GLY A 158 -16.31 -8.00 -13.77
C GLY A 158 -16.19 -8.76 -12.45
N LYS A 159 -15.09 -8.64 -11.67
CA LYS A 159 -14.99 -9.20 -10.31
C LYS A 159 -15.07 -8.16 -9.19
N THR A 160 -15.13 -6.89 -9.52
CA THR A 160 -15.45 -5.83 -8.57
C THR A 160 -16.94 -5.85 -8.31
N ARG A 161 -17.42 -6.61 -7.33
CA ARG A 161 -18.81 -6.53 -6.87
C ARG A 161 -18.97 -5.20 -6.17
N HIS A 162 -19.84 -4.33 -6.70
CA HIS A 162 -20.31 -3.04 -6.19
C HIS A 162 -19.43 -1.78 -6.37
N ILE A 163 -18.76 -1.59 -7.52
CA ILE A 163 -18.43 -0.24 -7.94
C ILE A 163 -19.16 0.04 -9.25
N GLN A 164 -20.34 0.67 -9.17
CA GLN A 164 -20.98 1.30 -10.31
C GLN A 164 -20.21 2.59 -10.62
N THR A 165 -19.25 2.52 -11.50
CA THR A 165 -18.70 3.68 -12.20
C THR A 165 -19.22 3.64 -13.60
N GLU A 166 -20.13 4.58 -13.95
CA GLU A 166 -20.46 4.84 -15.34
C GLU A 166 -19.19 5.24 -16.11
N PRO A 167 -18.95 4.71 -17.28
CA PRO A 167 -17.80 5.09 -18.09
C PRO A 167 -18.06 6.48 -18.70
N GLN A 168 -17.51 7.53 -18.09
CA GLN A 168 -17.32 8.78 -18.82
C GLN A 168 -16.13 8.62 -19.75
N GLY A 169 -16.46 8.67 -21.04
CA GLY A 169 -15.55 8.34 -22.11
C GLY A 169 -14.30 9.21 -22.20
N GLN A 170 -13.23 8.52 -22.43
CA GLN A 170 -12.24 8.81 -23.47
C GLN A 170 -11.38 7.54 -23.59
N GLU A 171 -11.55 6.84 -24.71
CA GLU A 171 -10.60 5.83 -25.17
C GLU A 171 -9.29 6.55 -25.53
N GLU A 172 -8.36 6.65 -24.59
CA GLU A 172 -6.96 6.89 -24.94
C GLU A 172 -6.36 5.57 -25.36
N GLU A 173 -5.87 5.54 -26.60
CA GLU A 173 -5.16 4.41 -27.22
C GLU A 173 -4.07 3.90 -26.27
N ALA A 174 -4.31 2.72 -25.71
CA ALA A 174 -3.31 1.96 -24.97
C ALA A 174 -2.20 1.58 -25.96
N THR A 175 -1.06 2.26 -25.87
CA THR A 175 0.15 1.91 -26.58
C THR A 175 0.57 0.50 -26.17
N ASN A 176 0.42 -0.40 -27.13
CA ASN A 176 0.74 -1.82 -27.09
C ASN A 176 2.25 -2.04 -26.89
N TYR A 177 2.71 -2.24 -25.67
CA TYR A 177 3.99 -2.90 -25.37
C TYR A 177 3.92 -3.56 -23.99
N GLN A 178 3.17 -4.65 -23.86
CA GLN A 178 3.33 -5.54 -22.71
C GLN A 178 3.09 -6.99 -23.13
N ASN A 179 4.11 -7.81 -22.84
CA ASN A 179 4.04 -9.24 -23.04
C ASN A 179 3.01 -9.82 -22.04
N PRO A 180 1.86 -10.35 -22.47
CA PRO A 180 0.78 -10.76 -21.55
C PRO A 180 1.15 -11.92 -20.60
N LYS A 181 2.36 -12.48 -20.75
CA LYS A 181 2.86 -13.58 -19.91
C LYS A 181 3.56 -13.10 -18.61
N LEU A 182 3.77 -11.80 -18.41
CA LEU A 182 4.51 -11.26 -17.25
C LEU A 182 3.67 -10.41 -16.30
N ASN A 183 2.45 -10.05 -16.65
CA ASN A 183 1.59 -9.25 -15.77
C ASN A 183 0.77 -10.15 -14.85
N PRO A 184 0.78 -9.89 -13.52
CA PRO A 184 -0.07 -10.60 -12.59
C PRO A 184 -1.55 -10.30 -12.90
N ARG A 185 -2.41 -11.27 -12.61
CA ARG A 185 -3.84 -11.07 -12.60
C ARG A 185 -4.23 -10.23 -11.39
N LEU A 186 -4.78 -9.02 -11.60
CA LEU A 186 -5.11 -8.09 -10.54
C LEU A 186 -6.61 -7.98 -10.31
N ILE A 187 -7.00 -8.10 -9.04
CA ILE A 187 -8.40 -8.03 -8.58
C ILE A 187 -8.47 -7.02 -7.45
N VAL A 188 -9.48 -6.15 -7.48
CA VAL A 188 -9.88 -5.32 -6.33
C VAL A 188 -11.16 -5.89 -5.76
N ALA A 189 -11.16 -6.25 -4.48
CA ALA A 189 -12.26 -6.90 -3.79
C ALA A 189 -12.74 -6.06 -2.60
N GLU A 190 -14.05 -5.85 -2.49
CA GLU A 190 -14.65 -5.39 -1.25
C GLU A 190 -14.69 -6.56 -0.26
N LEU A 191 -14.02 -6.41 0.87
CA LEU A 191 -13.89 -7.45 1.88
C LEU A 191 -13.97 -6.85 3.28
N ASP A 192 -15.13 -6.99 3.88
CA ASP A 192 -15.34 -6.67 5.29
C ASP A 192 -15.12 -7.92 6.15
N TRP A 193 -14.12 -7.88 7.03
CA TRP A 193 -13.71 -9.03 7.84
C TRP A 193 -14.79 -9.49 8.80
N GLY A 194 -15.67 -8.59 9.26
CA GLY A 194 -16.80 -8.94 10.14
C GLY A 194 -17.88 -9.76 9.44
N SER A 195 -18.10 -9.49 8.15
CA SER A 195 -19.20 -10.08 7.38
C SER A 195 -18.75 -11.10 6.31
N VAL A 196 -17.44 -11.28 6.09
CA VAL A 196 -16.89 -12.20 5.08
C VAL A 196 -17.36 -13.64 5.30
N THR A 197 -17.78 -14.29 4.23
CA THR A 197 -18.24 -15.68 4.23
C THR A 197 -17.12 -16.65 3.81
N GLU A 198 -17.21 -17.89 4.26
CA GLU A 198 -16.27 -18.96 3.83
C GLU A 198 -16.28 -19.14 2.32
N LYS A 199 -17.45 -19.00 1.67
CA LYS A 199 -17.55 -19.10 0.21
C LYS A 199 -16.71 -18.03 -0.51
N GLN A 200 -16.73 -16.79 -0.03
CA GLN A 200 -15.89 -15.72 -0.58
C GLN A 200 -14.39 -16.04 -0.44
N LEU A 201 -14.00 -16.58 0.72
CA LEU A 201 -12.60 -16.97 0.97
C LEU A 201 -12.17 -18.17 0.12
N LEU A 202 -13.06 -19.16 -0.08
CA LEU A 202 -12.85 -20.30 -0.96
C LEU A 202 -12.67 -19.89 -2.43
N ASP A 203 -13.38 -18.85 -2.87
CA ASP A 203 -13.26 -18.33 -4.25
C ASP A 203 -11.92 -17.61 -4.48
N LEU A 204 -11.29 -17.06 -3.41
CA LEU A 204 -10.02 -16.34 -3.51
C LEU A 204 -8.80 -17.28 -3.51
N GLN A 205 -8.84 -18.37 -2.75
CA GLN A 205 -7.79 -19.40 -2.63
C GLN A 205 -6.36 -18.84 -2.59
N PRO A 206 -6.00 -17.96 -1.64
CA PRO A 206 -4.67 -17.39 -1.57
C PRO A 206 -3.62 -18.42 -1.16
N ASP A 207 -2.42 -18.32 -1.73
CA ASP A 207 -1.22 -19.02 -1.26
C ASP A 207 -0.49 -18.21 -0.18
N VAL A 208 -0.63 -16.87 -0.24
CA VAL A 208 -0.04 -15.92 0.70
C VAL A 208 -1.10 -14.90 1.08
N VAL A 209 -1.17 -14.57 2.36
CA VAL A 209 -2.00 -13.48 2.90
C VAL A 209 -1.08 -12.46 3.55
N ILE A 210 -1.27 -11.20 3.23
CA ILE A 210 -0.51 -10.11 3.84
C ILE A 210 -1.42 -9.00 4.34
N ALA A 211 -0.96 -8.25 5.34
CA ALA A 211 -1.63 -7.04 5.82
C ALA A 211 -0.62 -6.06 6.41
N ALA A 212 -0.89 -4.77 6.26
CA ALA A 212 -0.04 -3.71 6.82
C ALA A 212 -0.89 -2.69 7.61
N ASP A 213 -0.48 -2.44 8.85
CA ASP A 213 -1.10 -1.46 9.77
C ASP A 213 -2.60 -1.68 10.05
N VAL A 214 -3.03 -2.94 10.09
CA VAL A 214 -4.42 -3.35 10.34
C VAL A 214 -4.73 -3.62 11.82
N VAL A 215 -3.70 -3.54 12.69
CA VAL A 215 -3.80 -3.85 14.15
C VAL A 215 -3.74 -2.53 14.93
N TYR A 216 -4.83 -1.77 14.93
CA TYR A 216 -4.88 -0.45 15.59
C TYR A 216 -6.12 -0.23 16.46
N ASP A 217 -7.16 -1.05 16.28
CA ASP A 217 -8.43 -0.96 16.98
C ASP A 217 -8.87 -2.35 17.49
N PRO A 218 -9.30 -2.47 18.77
CA PRO A 218 -9.71 -3.75 19.36
C PRO A 218 -10.84 -4.46 18.61
N GLU A 219 -11.84 -3.73 18.08
CA GLU A 219 -12.95 -4.33 17.36
C GLU A 219 -12.48 -4.89 16.01
N ILE A 220 -11.60 -4.16 15.33
CA ILE A 220 -10.99 -4.57 14.06
C ILE A 220 -10.10 -5.80 14.27
N ILE A 221 -9.35 -5.87 15.38
CA ILE A 221 -8.54 -7.05 15.74
C ILE A 221 -9.40 -8.31 15.83
N LEU A 222 -10.55 -8.24 16.53
CA LEU A 222 -11.44 -9.39 16.66
C LEU A 222 -12.04 -9.83 15.32
N ALA A 223 -12.41 -8.89 14.46
CA ALA A 223 -12.91 -9.17 13.11
C ALA A 223 -11.83 -9.83 12.24
N LEU A 224 -10.58 -9.31 12.28
CA LEU A 224 -9.43 -9.87 11.57
C LEU A 224 -9.16 -11.31 12.01
N ILE A 225 -9.13 -11.58 13.32
CA ILE A 225 -8.89 -12.92 13.86
C ILE A 225 -9.99 -13.88 13.45
N GLY A 226 -11.25 -13.46 13.53
CA GLY A 226 -12.39 -14.25 13.06
C GLY A 226 -12.30 -14.59 11.57
N MET A 227 -11.85 -13.66 10.75
CA MET A 227 -11.59 -13.88 9.33
C MET A 227 -10.44 -14.87 9.11
N LEU A 228 -9.32 -14.77 9.86
CA LEU A 228 -8.20 -15.72 9.79
C LEU A 228 -8.62 -17.14 10.20
N GLN A 229 -9.49 -17.28 11.21
CA GLN A 229 -10.05 -18.58 11.59
C GLN A 229 -10.91 -19.19 10.46
N LYS A 230 -11.78 -18.39 9.81
CA LYS A 230 -12.54 -18.84 8.64
C LYS A 230 -11.61 -19.26 7.51
N LEU A 231 -10.55 -18.50 7.24
CA LEU A 231 -9.55 -18.83 6.22
C LEU A 231 -8.84 -20.15 6.54
N ALA A 232 -8.50 -20.38 7.81
CA ALA A 232 -7.94 -21.65 8.29
C ALA A 232 -8.90 -22.83 8.12
N ALA A 233 -10.19 -22.63 8.39
CA ALA A 233 -11.23 -23.64 8.25
C ALA A 233 -11.55 -24.02 6.79
N CYS A 234 -11.35 -23.10 5.85
CA CYS A 234 -11.56 -23.32 4.41
C CYS A 234 -10.57 -24.29 3.77
N ARG A 235 -9.75 -24.99 4.53
CA ARG A 235 -8.77 -25.97 4.05
C ARG A 235 -9.46 -27.25 3.58
N VAL A 236 -9.80 -27.32 2.33
CA VAL A 236 -10.19 -28.62 1.72
C VAL A 236 -9.05 -29.05 0.81
N ALA A 237 -8.18 -29.94 1.30
CA ALA A 237 -7.11 -30.61 0.55
C ALA A 237 -5.91 -29.73 0.08
N ARG A 238 -5.72 -28.51 0.57
CA ARG A 238 -4.57 -27.64 0.22
C ARG A 238 -3.74 -27.24 1.45
N LYS A 239 -2.47 -26.86 1.20
CA LYS A 239 -1.59 -26.25 2.21
C LYS A 239 -2.21 -24.93 2.68
N ALA A 240 -2.13 -24.65 3.99
CA ALA A 240 -2.53 -23.35 4.54
C ALA A 240 -1.75 -22.22 3.86
N PRO A 241 -2.38 -21.04 3.65
CA PRO A 241 -1.65 -19.90 3.18
C PRO A 241 -0.59 -19.46 4.19
N GLU A 242 0.49 -18.93 3.69
CA GLU A 242 1.46 -18.23 4.53
C GLU A 242 0.92 -16.83 4.85
N VAL A 243 0.90 -16.45 6.12
CA VAL A 243 0.30 -15.19 6.56
C VAL A 243 1.37 -14.29 7.16
N TYR A 244 1.45 -13.03 6.68
CA TYR A 244 2.40 -12.03 7.16
C TYR A 244 1.68 -10.73 7.48
N ILE A 245 1.82 -10.24 8.70
CA ILE A 245 1.18 -8.99 9.16
C ILE A 245 2.25 -8.02 9.66
N ALA A 246 2.36 -6.87 9.03
CA ALA A 246 3.21 -5.77 9.48
C ALA A 246 2.40 -4.82 10.38
N VAL A 247 2.89 -4.56 11.57
CA VAL A 247 2.23 -3.76 12.60
C VAL A 247 3.15 -2.64 13.05
N THR A 248 2.69 -1.40 12.98
CA THR A 248 3.33 -0.29 13.68
C THR A 248 2.87 -0.28 15.14
N VAL A 249 3.78 -0.58 16.05
CA VAL A 249 3.46 -0.63 17.50
C VAL A 249 3.39 0.80 18.04
N ARG A 250 2.20 1.45 17.89
CA ARG A 250 1.91 2.79 18.44
C ARG A 250 1.44 2.71 19.87
N ASN A 251 0.62 1.70 20.19
CA ASN A 251 0.14 1.38 21.51
C ASN A 251 0.52 -0.08 21.85
N PRO A 252 1.41 -0.31 22.83
CA PRO A 252 1.79 -1.65 23.27
C PRO A 252 0.61 -2.51 23.73
N ASP A 253 -0.40 -1.92 24.39
CA ASP A 253 -1.55 -2.66 24.89
C ASP A 253 -2.38 -3.24 23.75
N THR A 254 -2.59 -2.47 22.67
CA THR A 254 -3.28 -2.95 21.45
C THR A 254 -2.51 -4.07 20.77
N TYR A 255 -1.18 -3.96 20.72
CA TYR A 255 -0.33 -5.00 20.16
C TYR A 255 -0.35 -6.29 21.00
N HIS A 256 -0.28 -6.17 22.34
CA HIS A 256 -0.39 -7.32 23.25
C HIS A 256 -1.78 -7.96 23.19
N LEU A 257 -2.84 -7.14 23.05
CA LEU A 257 -4.18 -7.67 22.84
C LEU A 257 -4.25 -8.54 21.59
N PHE A 258 -3.66 -8.08 20.49
CA PHE A 258 -3.63 -8.86 19.24
C PHE A 258 -2.93 -10.21 19.44
N GLN A 259 -1.76 -10.23 20.09
CA GLN A 259 -1.02 -11.45 20.40
C GLN A 259 -1.84 -12.39 21.30
N ALA A 260 -2.45 -11.86 22.35
CA ALA A 260 -3.27 -12.65 23.28
C ALA A 260 -4.51 -13.26 22.59
N GLU A 261 -5.17 -12.52 21.70
CA GLU A 261 -6.30 -13.05 20.94
C GLU A 261 -5.89 -14.10 19.90
N LEU A 262 -4.71 -13.98 19.29
CA LEU A 262 -4.13 -15.04 18.45
C LEU A 262 -3.89 -16.32 19.25
N ASP A 263 -3.24 -16.21 20.42
CA ASP A 263 -2.95 -17.33 21.31
C ASP A 263 -4.24 -18.03 21.79
N LYS A 264 -5.26 -17.24 22.13
CA LYS A 264 -6.57 -17.73 22.60
C LYS A 264 -7.29 -18.60 21.55
N VAL A 265 -7.11 -18.31 20.27
CA VAL A 265 -7.72 -19.09 19.17
C VAL A 265 -6.77 -20.15 18.60
N GLY A 266 -5.57 -20.30 19.15
CA GLY A 266 -4.59 -21.30 18.74
C GLY A 266 -3.85 -20.97 17.44
N ILE A 267 -3.83 -19.70 17.01
CA ILE A 267 -3.03 -19.24 15.88
C ILE A 267 -1.61 -18.94 16.38
N GLY A 268 -0.64 -19.76 15.98
CA GLY A 268 0.77 -19.53 16.32
C GLY A 268 1.33 -18.31 15.58
N TRP A 269 2.34 -17.66 16.16
CA TRP A 269 3.00 -16.52 15.52
C TRP A 269 4.49 -16.46 15.84
N ARG A 270 5.26 -15.82 14.97
CA ARG A 270 6.65 -15.47 15.23
C ARG A 270 7.00 -14.12 14.62
N ILE A 271 7.92 -13.41 15.24
CA ILE A 271 8.46 -12.17 14.71
C ILE A 271 9.49 -12.49 13.61
N ILE A 272 9.37 -11.82 12.47
CA ILE A 272 10.37 -11.86 11.41
C ILE A 272 11.47 -10.84 11.75
N PRO A 273 12.76 -11.21 11.65
CA PRO A 273 13.86 -10.28 11.88
C PRO A 273 13.78 -9.04 10.98
N ALA A 274 14.17 -7.89 11.55
CA ALA A 274 14.22 -6.63 10.82
C ALA A 274 15.23 -6.69 9.66
N HIS A 275 14.99 -5.82 8.66
CA HIS A 275 15.85 -5.70 7.48
C HIS A 275 17.24 -5.15 7.81
N SER A 276 18.22 -5.54 7.01
CA SER A 276 19.59 -5.05 7.15
C SER A 276 19.82 -3.69 6.45
N LYS A 277 19.01 -3.35 5.45
CA LYS A 277 19.13 -2.11 4.66
C LYS A 277 17.76 -1.54 4.37
N SER A 278 17.62 -0.20 4.42
CA SER A 278 16.41 0.49 4.01
C SER A 278 16.40 0.69 2.48
N ILE A 279 15.33 0.22 1.82
CA ILE A 279 15.07 0.50 0.40
C ILE A 279 14.37 1.85 0.26
N PHE A 280 13.37 2.08 1.09
CA PHE A 280 12.62 3.33 1.09
C PHE A 280 13.14 4.27 2.17
N LEU A 281 13.23 5.56 1.84
CA LEU A 281 13.61 6.60 2.79
C LEU A 281 12.40 7.01 3.63
N TYR A 282 12.50 6.85 4.94
CA TYR A 282 11.55 7.38 5.91
C TYR A 282 12.34 7.98 7.10
N ASP A 283 11.80 9.06 7.69
CA ASP A 283 12.55 9.94 8.61
C ASP A 283 12.89 9.30 9.97
N VAL A 284 12.09 8.35 10.42
CA VAL A 284 12.28 7.64 11.69
C VAL A 284 12.11 6.17 11.41
N GLN A 285 12.95 5.32 12.00
CA GLN A 285 12.64 3.89 11.96
C GLN A 285 11.35 3.68 12.73
N PRO A 286 10.22 3.48 12.06
CA PRO A 286 8.97 3.23 12.76
C PRO A 286 9.16 1.93 13.55
N ASN A 287 8.53 1.85 14.71
CA ASN A 287 8.51 0.63 15.50
C ASN A 287 7.59 -0.40 14.83
N VAL A 288 7.98 -0.83 13.63
CA VAL A 288 7.24 -1.80 12.82
C VAL A 288 7.78 -3.19 13.07
N THR A 289 6.88 -4.10 13.38
CA THR A 289 7.15 -5.53 13.54
C THR A 289 6.39 -6.31 12.48
N ILE A 290 7.06 -7.23 11.79
CA ILE A 290 6.39 -8.17 10.89
C ILE A 290 6.21 -9.50 11.61
N LEU A 291 4.98 -9.96 11.70
CA LEU A 291 4.60 -11.25 12.26
C LEU A 291 4.30 -12.24 11.14
N GLN A 292 4.86 -13.43 11.21
CA GLN A 292 4.37 -14.59 10.47
C GLN A 292 3.39 -15.34 11.34
N LEU A 293 2.19 -15.62 10.82
CA LEU A 293 1.17 -16.38 11.52
C LEU A 293 1.07 -17.80 10.96
N PHE A 294 0.73 -18.76 11.82
CA PHE A 294 0.54 -20.18 11.50
C PHE A 294 -0.93 -20.52 11.74
N ILE A 295 -1.75 -20.42 10.70
CA ILE A 295 -3.20 -20.63 10.74
C ILE A 295 -3.59 -22.04 10.32
#